data_6fd9ab62f576b6fcaaef0bd3a0403576
#
_entry.id   6fd9ab62f576b6fcaaef0bd3a0403576
#
_cell.length_a   1.000
_cell.length_b   1.000
_cell.length_c   1.000
_cell.angle_alpha   90.00
_cell.angle_beta   90.00
_cell.angle_gamma   90.00
#
_symmetry.space_group_name_H-M   'P 1'
#
loop_
_entity.id
_entity.type
_entity.pdbx_description
1 polymer ?
#
loop_
_entity_poly.entity_id
_entity_poly.type
_entity_poly.pdbx_seq_one_letter_code
_entity_poly.pdbx_strand_id
1 'polypeptide(L)'
;MEKLLGSSIIIDELDHRLDWVKGELKHYDPQTGTIRIELNDTNRPDLWSVEGIVRQLSGGRSPSNRPWSQMLAPVNPPKRIMVDPTVSSVRPFIGGFLARGPGLGEEGLRQLISSQEKLSDLFGRKRQDIAIGVYPARNISFPVTYEAVSPETRSFIPLGEDSPMTLSRILKEHPKGKEYGHLLTPHPLWTILRDQDGKILSMPPITNARHTGEVTAGDEWLFVEATGHDKERIRLVMNIMAANLFDRGYLIEPVQVEDSQGHTLTPQPSGGRIFVPGNLPSQVSGEAVAPQDFIRTLLSYGYPSIQQQEKGFLVTVPFMRDDILHPIDCVEDYLIAKGFDSLTPVMPTFFTPGRKAKEGELEDRVRSLMTGIGFQEILSNILTETDSLSSALGRPTTPIVEIANPISRQYGALRSTLLAQLMSAEALSSRFPYPHRIFEVGEAAEKEGSPAIIRETILFSSLVAHPTASVSEVAGIIVEVLRYLGLTAKLVARDIPPYIKGRSAEIFSLELPGIPLGELGEVDPETLDRFGIRMPTSIFEIRLDRILRPEKKPS
;
A
#
# COMPACT_ATOMS: atom_id res chain seq x y z
N MET A 1 7.38 25.15 -9.34
CA MET A 1 8.70 24.53 -9.25
C MET A 1 9.80 25.51 -9.60
N GLU A 2 9.81 26.15 -10.79
CA GLU A 2 10.81 27.14 -11.22
C GLU A 2 11.01 28.30 -10.22
N LYS A 3 9.90 28.84 -9.67
CA LYS A 3 9.97 29.90 -8.66
C LYS A 3 10.77 29.50 -7.41
N LEU A 4 10.73 28.24 -7.02
CA LEU A 4 11.49 27.71 -5.89
C LEU A 4 12.94 27.38 -6.29
N LEU A 5 13.16 26.87 -7.51
CA LEU A 5 14.50 26.59 -8.02
C LEU A 5 15.29 27.87 -8.34
N GLY A 6 14.60 28.99 -8.58
CA GLY A 6 15.21 30.24 -9.01
C GLY A 6 15.74 30.22 -10.45
N SER A 7 15.37 29.19 -11.23
CA SER A 7 15.78 29.01 -12.63
C SER A 7 14.69 28.32 -13.42
N SER A 8 14.69 28.52 -14.75
CA SER A 8 13.81 27.79 -15.67
C SER A 8 14.15 26.30 -15.69
N ILE A 9 13.14 25.47 -15.91
CA ILE A 9 13.26 24.02 -15.97
C ILE A 9 13.31 23.60 -17.46
N ILE A 10 14.37 22.90 -17.83
CA ILE A 10 14.46 22.17 -19.09
C ILE A 10 13.88 20.77 -18.80
N ILE A 11 12.80 20.41 -19.46
CA ILE A 11 12.03 19.20 -19.16
C ILE A 11 12.87 17.92 -19.28
N ASP A 12 13.69 17.80 -20.31
CA ASP A 12 14.57 16.65 -20.54
C ASP A 12 15.64 16.53 -19.43
N GLU A 13 16.16 17.65 -18.93
CA GLU A 13 17.10 17.66 -17.81
C GLU A 13 16.42 17.34 -16.47
N LEU A 14 15.14 17.71 -16.33
CA LEU A 14 14.37 17.42 -15.13
C LEU A 14 14.20 15.91 -14.95
N ASP A 15 13.88 15.17 -16.02
CA ASP A 15 13.65 13.74 -15.94
C ASP A 15 14.88 13.01 -15.39
N HIS A 16 16.08 13.29 -15.90
CA HIS A 16 17.33 12.77 -15.35
C HIS A 16 17.60 13.17 -13.89
N ARG A 17 17.21 14.40 -13.50
CA ARG A 17 17.40 14.86 -12.11
C ARG A 17 16.43 14.21 -11.15
N LEU A 18 15.28 13.74 -11.63
CA LEU A 18 14.29 13.04 -10.82
C LEU A 18 14.79 11.69 -10.27
N ASP A 19 15.86 11.12 -10.79
CA ASP A 19 16.54 9.95 -10.21
C ASP A 19 16.90 10.17 -8.74
N TRP A 20 17.24 11.40 -8.35
CA TRP A 20 17.55 11.74 -6.95
C TRP A 20 16.36 11.66 -5.99
N VAL A 21 15.15 11.60 -6.51
CA VAL A 21 13.91 11.41 -5.76
C VAL A 21 13.20 10.10 -6.12
N LYS A 22 13.87 9.23 -6.90
CA LYS A 22 13.28 8.00 -7.47
C LYS A 22 11.95 8.30 -8.18
N GLY A 23 11.93 9.39 -8.93
CA GLY A 23 10.76 9.93 -9.59
C GLY A 23 10.84 9.80 -11.10
N GLU A 24 9.69 9.78 -11.73
CA GLU A 24 9.52 9.76 -13.18
C GLU A 24 8.60 10.88 -13.64
N LEU A 25 8.94 11.54 -14.73
CA LEU A 25 8.08 12.52 -15.37
C LEU A 25 7.00 11.80 -16.19
N LYS A 26 5.76 11.79 -15.69
CA LYS A 26 4.65 11.11 -16.38
C LYS A 26 3.90 12.00 -17.36
N HIS A 27 3.89 13.31 -17.13
CA HIS A 27 3.20 14.24 -18.01
C HIS A 27 3.70 15.67 -17.81
N TYR A 28 3.80 16.39 -18.92
CA TYR A 28 4.00 17.83 -18.95
C TYR A 28 3.01 18.48 -19.90
N ASP A 29 2.26 19.46 -19.43
CA ASP A 29 1.38 20.28 -20.23
C ASP A 29 2.02 21.66 -20.44
N PRO A 30 2.53 21.97 -21.66
CA PRO A 30 3.16 23.26 -21.92
C PRO A 30 2.19 24.44 -21.91
N GLN A 31 0.88 24.22 -22.05
CA GLN A 31 -0.11 25.31 -22.05
C GLN A 31 -0.40 25.80 -20.62
N THR A 32 -0.49 24.90 -19.67
CA THR A 32 -0.76 25.22 -18.25
C THR A 32 0.51 25.26 -17.40
N GLY A 33 1.64 24.76 -17.90
CA GLY A 33 2.86 24.56 -17.14
C GLY A 33 2.74 23.46 -16.08
N THR A 34 1.74 22.58 -16.18
CA THR A 34 1.48 21.51 -15.21
C THR A 34 2.43 20.35 -15.44
N ILE A 35 3.12 19.92 -14.38
CA ILE A 35 4.00 18.76 -14.38
C ILE A 35 3.41 17.69 -13.46
N ARG A 36 3.31 16.45 -13.94
CA ARG A 36 2.96 15.28 -13.15
C ARG A 36 4.19 14.41 -12.94
N ILE A 37 4.62 14.32 -11.69
CA ILE A 37 5.74 13.48 -11.26
C ILE A 37 5.17 12.30 -10.47
N GLU A 38 5.59 11.10 -10.78
CA GLU A 38 5.33 9.88 -10.03
C GLU A 38 6.58 9.53 -9.23
N LEU A 39 6.43 9.35 -7.92
CA LEU A 39 7.50 8.92 -7.03
C LEU A 39 7.35 7.43 -6.79
N ASN A 40 8.39 6.65 -7.07
CA ASN A 40 8.38 5.19 -6.88
C ASN A 40 8.53 4.80 -5.40
N ASP A 41 9.16 5.65 -4.59
CA ASP A 41 9.27 5.49 -3.16
C ASP A 41 8.06 6.08 -2.42
N THR A 42 7.40 5.25 -1.61
CA THR A 42 6.25 5.66 -0.78
C THR A 42 6.61 5.94 0.67
N ASN A 43 7.89 5.74 1.06
CA ASN A 43 8.40 5.92 2.42
C ASN A 43 9.07 7.30 2.67
N ARG A 44 9.01 8.22 1.69
CA ARG A 44 9.59 9.57 1.75
C ARG A 44 8.49 10.65 1.74
N PRO A 45 7.69 10.82 2.84
CA PRO A 45 6.61 11.80 2.89
C PRO A 45 7.10 13.24 2.74
N ASP A 46 8.36 13.51 3.01
CA ASP A 46 9.01 14.81 2.77
C ASP A 46 9.09 15.19 1.29
N LEU A 47 9.01 14.22 0.36
CA LEU A 47 9.02 14.43 -1.09
C LEU A 47 7.62 14.61 -1.71
N TRP A 48 6.55 14.45 -0.95
CA TRP A 48 5.17 14.52 -1.49
C TRP A 48 4.67 15.95 -1.74
N SER A 49 5.59 16.88 -1.77
CA SER A 49 5.35 18.30 -2.08
C SER A 49 6.35 18.83 -3.11
N VAL A 50 5.98 19.92 -3.76
CA VAL A 50 6.90 20.61 -4.69
C VAL A 50 8.16 21.08 -3.96
N GLU A 51 8.00 21.57 -2.73
CA GLU A 51 9.09 22.03 -1.88
C GLU A 51 10.07 20.89 -1.58
N GLY A 52 9.55 19.73 -1.20
CA GLY A 52 10.37 18.56 -0.88
C GLY A 52 11.19 18.07 -2.07
N ILE A 53 10.56 17.97 -3.25
CA ILE A 53 11.25 17.60 -4.48
C ILE A 53 12.34 18.64 -4.79
N VAL A 54 12.02 19.92 -4.80
CA VAL A 54 12.99 21.00 -5.10
C VAL A 54 14.15 20.98 -4.09
N ARG A 55 13.85 20.79 -2.82
CA ARG A 55 14.85 20.69 -1.75
C ARG A 55 15.82 19.55 -2.01
N GLN A 56 15.32 18.36 -2.34
CA GLN A 56 16.17 17.21 -2.66
C GLN A 56 17.02 17.46 -3.91
N LEU A 57 16.44 17.99 -4.99
CA LEU A 57 17.16 18.34 -6.22
C LEU A 57 18.20 19.45 -5.99
N SER A 58 18.08 20.20 -4.91
CA SER A 58 19.04 21.23 -4.48
C SER A 58 20.06 20.71 -3.45
N GLY A 59 20.19 19.40 -3.28
CA GLY A 59 21.12 18.78 -2.33
C GLY A 59 20.73 19.06 -0.87
N GLY A 60 19.46 19.00 -0.53
CA GLY A 60 18.94 19.23 0.83
C GLY A 60 18.99 20.69 1.31
N ARG A 61 19.39 21.61 0.45
CA ARG A 61 19.40 23.03 0.77
C ARG A 61 18.01 23.62 0.64
N SER A 62 17.68 24.57 1.54
CA SER A 62 16.45 25.32 1.38
C SER A 62 16.50 26.20 0.12
N PRO A 63 15.49 26.12 -0.76
CA PRO A 63 15.36 27.03 -1.90
C PRO A 63 15.34 28.52 -1.53
N SER A 64 15.01 28.85 -0.28
CA SER A 64 15.08 30.24 0.22
C SER A 64 16.51 30.76 0.39
N ASN A 65 17.53 29.96 0.12
CA ASN A 65 18.95 30.23 0.36
C ASN A 65 19.31 30.58 1.82
N ARG A 66 18.43 30.28 2.77
CA ARG A 66 18.67 30.43 4.20
C ARG A 66 19.12 29.08 4.80
N PRO A 67 20.09 29.07 5.71
CA PRO A 67 20.50 27.84 6.39
C PRO A 67 19.40 27.35 7.34
N TRP A 68 19.28 26.04 7.51
CA TRP A 68 18.29 25.40 8.39
C TRP A 68 18.36 25.87 9.85
N SER A 69 19.55 26.33 10.29
CA SER A 69 19.73 26.91 11.63
C SER A 69 18.94 28.21 11.85
N GLN A 70 18.49 28.86 10.78
CA GLN A 70 17.66 30.07 10.81
C GLN A 70 16.16 29.77 10.62
N MET A 71 15.74 28.51 10.54
CA MET A 71 14.35 28.15 10.33
C MET A 71 13.47 28.61 11.49
N LEU A 72 13.92 28.38 12.72
CA LEU A 72 13.17 28.76 13.91
C LEU A 72 13.50 30.18 14.36
N ALA A 73 12.46 31.00 14.49
CA ALA A 73 12.58 32.32 15.10
C ALA A 73 12.80 32.18 16.62
N PRO A 74 13.67 33.02 17.22
CA PRO A 74 13.71 33.13 18.67
C PRO A 74 12.43 33.83 19.16
N VAL A 75 11.61 33.14 19.92
CA VAL A 75 10.36 33.65 20.49
C VAL A 75 10.37 33.49 22.00
N ASN A 76 10.13 34.58 22.74
CA ASN A 76 10.07 34.54 24.20
C ASN A 76 9.02 35.57 24.72
N PRO A 77 7.92 35.12 25.36
CA PRO A 77 7.50 33.72 25.52
C PRO A 77 6.88 33.16 24.23
N PRO A 78 6.98 31.84 23.97
CA PRO A 78 6.29 31.21 22.85
C PRO A 78 4.78 31.21 23.06
N LYS A 79 4.01 31.18 21.96
CA LYS A 79 2.57 30.88 22.00
C LYS A 79 2.37 29.45 22.50
N ARG A 80 1.19 29.17 23.11
CA ARG A 80 0.95 27.89 23.78
C ARG A 80 -0.27 27.18 23.25
N ILE A 81 -0.18 25.83 23.22
CA ILE A 81 -1.30 24.90 23.09
C ILE A 81 -1.41 24.16 24.41
N MET A 82 -2.56 24.26 25.03
CA MET A 82 -2.87 23.55 26.29
C MET A 82 -3.64 22.27 25.96
N VAL A 83 -3.12 21.12 26.37
CA VAL A 83 -3.72 19.81 26.11
C VAL A 83 -4.51 19.37 27.32
N ASP A 84 -5.83 19.26 27.18
CA ASP A 84 -6.70 18.76 28.24
C ASP A 84 -6.60 17.22 28.34
N PRO A 85 -6.56 16.63 29.55
CA PRO A 85 -6.49 15.18 29.72
C PRO A 85 -7.64 14.38 29.05
N THR A 86 -8.77 15.01 28.75
CA THR A 86 -9.91 14.37 28.07
C THR A 86 -9.58 13.82 26.70
N VAL A 87 -8.56 14.34 26.01
CA VAL A 87 -8.16 13.86 24.67
C VAL A 87 -7.43 12.53 24.69
N SER A 88 -6.93 12.09 25.86
CA SER A 88 -6.04 10.93 26.00
C SER A 88 -6.64 9.62 25.47
N SER A 89 -7.96 9.44 25.58
CA SER A 89 -8.67 8.25 25.10
C SER A 89 -9.20 8.37 23.67
N VAL A 90 -9.12 9.56 23.07
CA VAL A 90 -9.68 9.82 21.74
C VAL A 90 -8.55 10.02 20.71
N ARG A 91 -7.72 11.04 20.93
CA ARG A 91 -6.63 11.42 20.01
C ARG A 91 -5.57 12.20 20.81
N PRO A 92 -4.62 11.49 21.46
CA PRO A 92 -3.85 12.01 22.60
C PRO A 92 -2.84 13.10 22.27
N PHE A 93 -2.34 13.17 21.05
CA PHE A 93 -1.19 14.03 20.75
C PHE A 93 -1.53 15.16 19.79
N ILE A 94 -0.89 16.30 19.99
CA ILE A 94 -0.93 17.48 19.13
C ILE A 94 0.47 18.11 19.01
N GLY A 95 0.79 18.67 17.86
CA GLY A 95 1.91 19.56 17.65
C GLY A 95 1.44 20.79 16.88
N GLY A 96 2.15 21.90 16.95
CA GLY A 96 1.81 23.08 16.17
C GLY A 96 2.95 24.09 16.08
N PHE A 97 2.86 25.00 15.13
CA PHE A 97 3.76 26.14 14.98
C PHE A 97 3.07 27.29 14.26
N LEU A 98 3.66 28.47 14.38
CA LEU A 98 3.27 29.64 13.59
C LEU A 98 4.28 29.87 12.47
N ALA A 99 3.80 30.34 11.33
CA ALA A 99 4.64 30.68 10.20
C ALA A 99 4.29 32.09 9.72
N ARG A 100 5.30 32.96 9.65
CA ARG A 100 5.14 34.35 9.19
C ARG A 100 6.00 34.58 7.95
N GLY A 101 5.38 35.09 6.89
CA GLY A 101 6.10 35.28 5.62
C GLY A 101 5.26 35.97 4.56
N PRO A 102 5.72 35.92 3.31
CA PRO A 102 4.96 36.49 2.19
C PRO A 102 3.68 35.66 1.97
N GLY A 103 2.63 36.27 1.46
CA GLY A 103 1.43 35.55 1.03
C GLY A 103 1.79 34.46 0.02
N LEU A 104 1.11 33.30 0.12
CA LEU A 104 1.40 32.12 -0.72
C LEU A 104 1.08 32.33 -2.21
N GLY A 105 0.13 33.22 -2.51
CA GLY A 105 -0.51 33.28 -3.82
C GLY A 105 -1.42 32.04 -4.05
N GLU A 106 -2.23 32.08 -5.09
CA GLU A 106 -3.21 31.00 -5.40
C GLU A 106 -2.53 29.64 -5.60
N GLU A 107 -1.43 29.61 -6.36
CA GLU A 107 -0.71 28.37 -6.64
C GLU A 107 -0.02 27.81 -5.39
N GLY A 108 0.59 28.65 -4.57
CA GLY A 108 1.22 28.23 -3.33
C GLY A 108 0.21 27.70 -2.32
N LEU A 109 -0.97 28.32 -2.23
CA LEU A 109 -2.05 27.83 -1.38
C LEU A 109 -2.55 26.46 -1.84
N ARG A 110 -2.76 26.27 -3.16
CA ARG A 110 -3.16 24.98 -3.72
C ARG A 110 -2.14 23.89 -3.42
N GLN A 111 -0.86 24.17 -3.54
CA GLN A 111 0.22 23.24 -3.24
C GLN A 111 0.32 22.92 -1.75
N LEU A 112 0.13 23.90 -0.85
CA LEU A 112 0.08 23.69 0.59
C LEU A 112 -1.08 22.74 0.98
N ILE A 113 -2.28 23.00 0.44
CA ILE A 113 -3.46 22.14 0.66
C ILE A 113 -3.20 20.72 0.13
N SER A 114 -2.64 20.60 -1.07
CA SER A 114 -2.31 19.29 -1.65
C SER A 114 -1.29 18.50 -0.80
N SER A 115 -0.27 19.18 -0.26
CA SER A 115 0.71 18.58 0.65
C SER A 115 0.05 18.12 1.96
N GLN A 116 -0.80 18.96 2.55
CA GLN A 116 -1.57 18.66 3.75
C GLN A 116 -2.47 17.43 3.56
N GLU A 117 -3.20 17.37 2.43
CA GLU A 117 -4.08 16.24 2.11
C GLU A 117 -3.29 14.94 1.92
N LYS A 118 -2.19 14.96 1.13
CA LYS A 118 -1.35 13.78 0.95
C LYS A 118 -0.77 13.27 2.27
N LEU A 119 -0.27 14.16 3.13
CA LEU A 119 0.25 13.77 4.44
C LEU A 119 -0.84 13.21 5.35
N SER A 120 -2.06 13.76 5.31
CA SER A 120 -3.17 13.28 6.13
C SER A 120 -3.79 11.97 5.60
N ASP A 121 -3.92 11.83 4.28
CA ASP A 121 -4.62 10.70 3.67
C ASP A 121 -3.71 9.49 3.44
N LEU A 122 -2.45 9.70 3.04
CA LEU A 122 -1.50 8.62 2.77
C LEU A 122 -0.71 8.28 4.04
N PHE A 123 0.14 9.17 4.54
CA PHE A 123 0.94 8.94 5.73
C PHE A 123 0.09 8.85 6.99
N GLY A 124 -0.96 9.66 7.10
CA GLY A 124 -1.95 9.66 8.17
C GLY A 124 -3.03 8.58 8.06
N ARG A 125 -2.98 7.69 7.05
CA ARG A 125 -3.95 6.61 6.80
C ARG A 125 -5.40 7.11 6.84
N LYS A 126 -5.75 7.99 5.91
CA LYS A 126 -7.06 8.65 5.86
C LYS A 126 -7.43 9.32 7.19
N ARG A 127 -6.51 10.13 7.71
CA ARG A 127 -6.63 10.90 8.95
C ARG A 127 -6.73 10.07 10.24
N GLN A 128 -6.65 8.74 10.15
CA GLN A 128 -6.68 7.87 11.32
C GLN A 128 -5.50 8.18 12.25
N ASP A 129 -4.27 8.16 11.72
CA ASP A 129 -3.06 8.37 12.52
C ASP A 129 -2.74 9.85 12.70
N ILE A 130 -2.88 10.66 11.63
CA ILE A 130 -2.56 12.09 11.63
C ILE A 130 -3.60 12.86 10.82
N ALA A 131 -4.03 13.99 11.37
CA ALA A 131 -4.76 15.03 10.65
C ALA A 131 -4.06 16.37 10.86
N ILE A 132 -4.00 17.19 9.81
CA ILE A 132 -3.32 18.48 9.80
C ILE A 132 -4.34 19.59 9.59
N GLY A 133 -4.27 20.64 10.41
CA GLY A 133 -5.01 21.90 10.24
C GLY A 133 -4.08 23.05 9.90
N VAL A 134 -4.55 23.93 9.02
CA VAL A 134 -3.87 25.20 8.69
C VAL A 134 -4.89 26.32 8.84
N TYR A 135 -4.49 27.41 9.49
CA TYR A 135 -5.38 28.52 9.86
C TYR A 135 -4.69 29.88 9.66
N PRO A 136 -5.44 30.95 9.34
CA PRO A 136 -4.93 32.31 9.41
C PRO A 136 -4.74 32.70 10.88
N ALA A 137 -3.51 32.81 11.35
CA ALA A 137 -3.18 33.04 12.75
C ALA A 137 -3.70 34.37 13.32
N ARG A 138 -3.98 35.35 12.44
CA ARG A 138 -4.57 36.64 12.84
C ARG A 138 -5.95 36.52 13.50
N ASN A 139 -6.66 35.43 13.22
CA ASN A 139 -8.02 35.18 13.72
C ASN A 139 -8.02 34.39 15.04
N ILE A 140 -6.86 34.07 15.62
CA ILE A 140 -6.70 33.16 16.76
C ILE A 140 -6.10 33.88 17.96
N SER A 141 -6.77 33.81 19.10
CA SER A 141 -6.29 34.30 20.40
C SER A 141 -5.63 33.15 21.18
N PHE A 142 -4.32 33.24 21.43
CA PHE A 142 -3.59 32.24 22.20
C PHE A 142 -3.68 32.49 23.70
N PRO A 143 -3.64 31.43 24.58
CA PRO A 143 -3.40 30.01 24.24
C PRO A 143 -4.58 29.34 23.56
N VAL A 144 -4.27 28.33 22.71
CA VAL A 144 -5.24 27.43 22.14
C VAL A 144 -5.39 26.22 23.09
N THR A 145 -6.62 25.78 23.34
CA THR A 145 -6.92 24.59 24.12
C THR A 145 -7.33 23.45 23.20
N TYR A 146 -6.71 22.29 23.37
CA TYR A 146 -7.07 21.03 22.72
C TYR A 146 -7.77 20.14 23.74
N GLU A 147 -9.06 19.93 23.57
CA GLU A 147 -9.94 19.23 24.51
C GLU A 147 -10.88 18.26 23.80
N ALA A 148 -11.43 17.29 24.53
CA ALA A 148 -12.51 16.43 24.05
C ALA A 148 -13.79 16.72 24.84
N VAL A 149 -14.89 16.94 24.12
CA VAL A 149 -16.17 17.41 24.66
C VAL A 149 -17.32 16.50 24.22
N SER A 150 -18.44 16.57 24.92
CA SER A 150 -19.67 15.89 24.50
C SER A 150 -20.17 16.45 23.15
N PRO A 151 -20.61 15.60 22.21
CA PRO A 151 -21.03 15.99 20.87
C PRO A 151 -22.13 17.05 20.76
N GLU A 152 -22.97 17.17 21.80
CA GLU A 152 -24.11 18.09 21.81
C GLU A 152 -23.82 19.43 22.52
N THR A 153 -22.66 19.56 23.19
CA THR A 153 -22.39 20.73 24.05
C THR A 153 -21.78 21.92 23.32
N ARG A 154 -21.30 21.72 22.10
CA ARG A 154 -20.61 22.74 21.29
C ARG A 154 -21.19 22.79 19.88
N SER A 155 -21.14 23.99 19.29
CA SER A 155 -21.49 24.23 17.89
C SER A 155 -20.56 25.26 17.27
N PHE A 156 -20.33 25.16 15.98
CA PHE A 156 -19.62 26.13 15.18
C PHE A 156 -20.08 26.06 13.72
N ILE A 157 -19.68 27.01 12.89
CA ILE A 157 -19.93 26.98 11.43
C ILE A 157 -18.75 26.23 10.77
N PRO A 158 -18.94 24.99 10.26
CA PRO A 158 -17.87 24.26 9.60
C PRO A 158 -17.48 24.91 8.27
N LEU A 159 -16.28 24.63 7.82
CA LEU A 159 -15.79 25.10 6.52
C LEU A 159 -16.69 24.59 5.39
N GLY A 160 -17.15 25.50 4.52
CA GLY A 160 -18.09 25.17 3.43
C GLY A 160 -19.57 25.28 3.80
N GLU A 161 -19.89 25.60 5.07
CA GLU A 161 -21.28 25.80 5.54
C GLU A 161 -21.54 27.28 5.92
N ASP A 162 -22.82 27.68 5.99
CA ASP A 162 -23.23 29.05 6.32
C ASP A 162 -23.89 29.17 7.70
N SER A 163 -24.21 28.04 8.35
CA SER A 163 -24.94 28.02 9.62
C SER A 163 -24.24 27.18 10.69
N PRO A 164 -24.41 27.51 11.98
CA PRO A 164 -23.86 26.72 13.07
C PRO A 164 -24.42 25.31 13.11
N MET A 165 -23.56 24.32 13.34
CA MET A 165 -23.91 22.92 13.51
C MET A 165 -23.30 22.38 14.80
N THR A 166 -24.05 21.53 15.54
CA THR A 166 -23.47 20.77 16.65
C THR A 166 -22.47 19.74 16.10
N LEU A 167 -21.55 19.25 16.95
CA LEU A 167 -20.56 18.26 16.50
C LEU A 167 -21.25 17.01 15.97
N SER A 168 -22.34 16.55 16.61
CA SER A 168 -23.13 15.40 16.15
C SER A 168 -23.78 15.64 14.79
N ARG A 169 -24.26 16.86 14.55
CA ARG A 169 -24.84 17.23 13.27
C ARG A 169 -23.78 17.29 12.16
N ILE A 170 -22.59 17.79 12.47
CA ILE A 170 -21.44 17.78 11.53
C ILE A 170 -21.12 16.35 11.07
N LEU A 171 -21.07 15.37 11.97
CA LEU A 171 -20.81 13.98 11.58
C LEU A 171 -21.87 13.42 10.64
N LYS A 172 -23.14 13.77 10.85
CA LYS A 172 -24.28 13.21 10.09
C LYS A 172 -24.48 13.89 8.73
N GLU A 173 -24.32 15.20 8.66
CA GLU A 173 -24.74 16.01 7.52
C GLU A 173 -23.59 16.53 6.66
N HIS A 174 -22.49 16.99 7.29
CA HIS A 174 -21.35 17.57 6.57
C HIS A 174 -20.59 16.50 5.75
N PRO A 175 -20.14 16.79 4.51
CA PRO A 175 -19.42 15.82 3.67
C PRO A 175 -18.22 15.17 4.36
N LYS A 176 -17.37 15.96 5.02
CA LYS A 176 -16.20 15.43 5.78
C LYS A 176 -16.62 14.67 7.03
N GLY A 177 -17.76 14.95 7.62
CA GLY A 177 -18.35 14.18 8.71
C GLY A 177 -18.76 12.79 8.25
N LYS A 178 -19.42 12.67 7.10
CA LYS A 178 -19.80 11.39 6.49
C LYS A 178 -18.57 10.56 6.09
N GLU A 179 -17.52 11.21 5.61
CA GLU A 179 -16.27 10.56 5.18
C GLU A 179 -15.42 10.05 6.37
N TYR A 180 -15.19 10.89 7.37
CA TYR A 180 -14.25 10.63 8.47
C TYR A 180 -14.92 10.44 9.84
N GLY A 181 -16.23 10.55 9.95
CA GLY A 181 -16.95 10.48 11.23
C GLY A 181 -16.75 9.16 11.99
N HIS A 182 -16.50 8.07 11.26
CA HIS A 182 -16.20 6.76 11.84
C HIS A 182 -14.97 6.79 12.77
N LEU A 183 -14.08 7.78 12.64
CA LEU A 183 -12.90 7.95 13.50
C LEU A 183 -13.25 8.48 14.89
N LEU A 184 -14.39 9.17 15.05
CA LEU A 184 -14.85 9.72 16.33
C LEU A 184 -16.03 8.96 16.94
N THR A 185 -16.86 8.34 16.11
CA THR A 185 -18.07 7.61 16.56
C THR A 185 -17.83 6.57 17.67
N PRO A 186 -16.69 5.84 17.75
CA PRO A 186 -16.44 4.90 18.83
C PRO A 186 -16.24 5.55 20.21
N HIS A 187 -16.03 6.87 20.25
CA HIS A 187 -15.69 7.59 21.49
C HIS A 187 -16.88 8.40 22.03
N PRO A 188 -17.07 8.46 23.38
CA PRO A 188 -18.15 9.25 23.99
C PRO A 188 -17.88 10.76 23.95
N LEU A 189 -16.63 11.17 23.83
CA LEU A 189 -16.18 12.56 23.71
C LEU A 189 -15.47 12.74 22.38
N TRP A 190 -15.56 13.94 21.79
CA TRP A 190 -14.96 14.27 20.50
C TRP A 190 -14.05 15.49 20.60
N THR A 191 -12.94 15.42 19.89
CA THR A 191 -11.88 16.43 19.95
C THR A 191 -12.26 17.73 19.27
N ILE A 192 -11.90 18.84 19.91
CA ILE A 192 -11.97 20.20 19.37
C ILE A 192 -10.70 20.99 19.69
N LEU A 193 -10.37 21.96 18.84
CA LEU A 193 -9.46 23.05 19.17
C LEU A 193 -10.28 24.31 19.43
N ARG A 194 -9.94 25.02 20.48
CA ARG A 194 -10.59 26.25 20.91
C ARG A 194 -9.55 27.31 21.31
N ASP A 195 -9.75 28.55 20.91
CA ASP A 195 -8.90 29.66 21.32
C ASP A 195 -9.26 30.19 22.73
N GLN A 196 -8.48 31.17 23.21
CA GLN A 196 -8.67 31.80 24.52
C GLN A 196 -10.04 32.50 24.63
N ASP A 197 -10.57 33.03 23.54
CA ASP A 197 -11.87 33.72 23.50
C ASP A 197 -13.06 32.74 23.42
N GLY A 198 -12.80 31.44 23.40
CA GLY A 198 -13.81 30.39 23.32
C GLY A 198 -14.26 30.06 21.89
N LYS A 199 -13.65 30.64 20.86
CA LYS A 199 -13.95 30.34 19.46
C LYS A 199 -13.39 28.96 19.10
N ILE A 200 -14.19 28.12 18.46
CA ILE A 200 -13.75 26.82 17.96
C ILE A 200 -12.97 27.04 16.66
N LEU A 201 -11.77 26.46 16.57
CA LEU A 201 -10.95 26.47 15.38
C LEU A 201 -11.26 25.30 14.46
N SER A 202 -11.46 24.12 15.06
CA SER A 202 -11.69 22.88 14.32
C SER A 202 -12.24 21.78 15.21
N MET A 203 -12.69 20.73 14.55
CA MET A 203 -13.05 19.43 15.11
C MET A 203 -12.16 18.36 14.46
N PRO A 204 -10.90 18.18 14.97
CA PRO A 204 -10.03 17.15 14.41
C PRO A 204 -10.59 15.74 14.60
N PRO A 205 -10.44 14.81 13.67
CA PRO A 205 -9.80 14.95 12.35
C PRO A 205 -10.78 15.36 11.22
N ILE A 206 -11.93 15.93 11.52
CA ILE A 206 -13.06 16.10 10.59
C ILE A 206 -12.92 17.38 9.75
N THR A 207 -13.06 18.58 10.37
CA THR A 207 -13.13 19.84 9.63
C THR A 207 -12.72 21.04 10.48
N ASN A 208 -12.25 22.11 9.80
CA ASN A 208 -12.00 23.41 10.41
C ASN A 208 -13.30 24.23 10.49
N ALA A 209 -13.30 25.23 11.37
CA ALA A 209 -14.36 26.22 11.41
C ALA A 209 -14.13 27.30 10.32
N ARG A 210 -15.22 27.81 9.74
CA ARG A 210 -15.15 28.82 8.66
C ARG A 210 -14.41 30.09 9.06
N HIS A 211 -14.77 30.69 10.20
CA HIS A 211 -14.23 31.98 10.60
C HIS A 211 -12.74 31.97 11.01
N THR A 212 -12.27 30.83 11.48
CA THR A 212 -10.89 30.68 11.97
C THR A 212 -10.03 29.82 11.07
N GLY A 213 -10.60 29.02 10.17
CA GLY A 213 -9.91 28.00 9.42
C GLY A 213 -9.88 28.19 7.90
N GLU A 214 -10.51 29.23 7.36
CA GLU A 214 -10.44 29.51 5.93
C GLU A 214 -9.17 30.31 5.60
N VAL A 215 -8.17 29.62 5.03
CA VAL A 215 -6.91 30.23 4.58
C VAL A 215 -7.06 30.77 3.17
N THR A 216 -6.53 31.97 2.95
CA THR A 216 -6.53 32.66 1.66
C THR A 216 -5.11 32.84 1.11
N ALA A 217 -5.01 33.08 -0.20
CA ALA A 217 -3.74 33.29 -0.90
C ALA A 217 -2.87 34.45 -0.35
N GLY A 218 -3.51 35.41 0.29
CA GLY A 218 -2.85 36.60 0.86
C GLY A 218 -2.47 36.46 2.34
N ASP A 219 -2.72 35.31 2.99
CA ASP A 219 -2.40 35.17 4.39
C ASP A 219 -0.89 35.07 4.63
N GLU A 220 -0.37 36.06 5.37
CA GLU A 220 1.05 36.18 5.70
C GLU A 220 1.43 35.55 7.04
N TRP A 221 0.43 35.19 7.86
CA TRP A 221 0.63 34.61 9.17
C TRP A 221 -0.30 33.42 9.37
N LEU A 222 0.32 32.24 9.41
CA LEU A 222 -0.36 30.95 9.49
C LEU A 222 -0.11 30.29 10.83
N PHE A 223 -1.13 29.61 11.37
CA PHE A 223 -1.00 28.61 12.41
C PHE A 223 -1.19 27.23 11.78
N VAL A 224 -0.23 26.34 11.98
CA VAL A 224 -0.26 24.96 11.49
C VAL A 224 -0.26 24.04 12.70
N GLU A 225 -1.18 23.06 12.73
CA GLU A 225 -1.19 22.03 13.75
C GLU A 225 -1.37 20.64 13.13
N ALA A 226 -0.97 19.62 13.88
CA ALA A 226 -1.34 18.24 13.59
C ALA A 226 -1.73 17.53 14.88
N THR A 227 -2.81 16.75 14.77
CA THR A 227 -3.28 15.87 15.86
C THR A 227 -3.14 14.40 15.45
N GLY A 228 -2.97 13.50 16.42
CA GLY A 228 -2.82 12.09 16.09
C GLY A 228 -2.64 11.17 17.29
N HIS A 229 -2.33 9.90 16.98
CA HIS A 229 -2.12 8.83 17.93
C HIS A 229 -0.63 8.49 18.15
N ASP A 230 0.26 9.04 17.31
CA ASP A 230 1.71 8.79 17.37
C ASP A 230 2.48 10.11 17.44
N LYS A 231 3.21 10.32 18.54
CA LYS A 231 3.97 11.55 18.80
C LYS A 231 5.11 11.76 17.79
N GLU A 232 5.81 10.70 17.41
CA GLU A 232 6.93 10.78 16.48
C GLU A 232 6.46 11.11 15.05
N ARG A 233 5.35 10.54 14.62
CA ARG A 233 4.73 10.90 13.34
C ARG A 233 4.26 12.35 13.31
N ILE A 234 3.69 12.86 14.39
CA ILE A 234 3.32 14.29 14.51
C ILE A 234 4.58 15.15 14.43
N ARG A 235 5.65 14.79 15.14
CA ARG A 235 6.93 15.50 15.09
C ARG A 235 7.47 15.58 13.65
N LEU A 236 7.45 14.47 12.92
CA LEU A 236 7.89 14.40 11.52
C LEU A 236 7.05 15.32 10.62
N VAL A 237 5.73 15.21 10.70
CA VAL A 237 4.82 16.01 9.87
C VAL A 237 4.97 17.50 10.17
N MET A 238 5.11 17.88 11.45
CA MET A 238 5.38 19.27 11.81
C MET A 238 6.72 19.76 11.23
N ASN A 239 7.75 18.94 11.25
CA ASN A 239 9.04 19.25 10.64
C ASN A 239 8.94 19.40 9.11
N ILE A 240 8.21 18.52 8.43
CA ILE A 240 7.99 18.60 6.98
C ILE A 240 7.22 19.87 6.60
N MET A 241 6.10 20.14 7.28
CA MET A 241 5.28 21.33 7.00
C MET A 241 6.04 22.62 7.29
N ALA A 242 6.82 22.66 8.38
CA ALA A 242 7.67 23.80 8.70
C ALA A 242 8.78 24.02 7.67
N ALA A 243 9.43 22.94 7.21
CA ALA A 243 10.44 23.01 6.15
C ALA A 243 9.83 23.51 4.83
N ASN A 244 8.66 23.03 4.44
CA ASN A 244 7.97 23.45 3.22
C ASN A 244 7.63 24.96 3.24
N LEU A 245 7.16 25.48 4.37
CA LEU A 245 6.89 26.92 4.52
C LEU A 245 8.18 27.73 4.58
N PHE A 246 9.23 27.22 5.24
CA PHE A 246 10.54 27.88 5.28
C PHE A 246 11.15 28.00 3.88
N ASP A 247 11.00 26.98 3.04
CA ASP A 247 11.44 27.00 1.64
C ASP A 247 10.73 28.08 0.81
N ARG A 248 9.51 28.45 1.20
CA ARG A 248 8.74 29.54 0.59
C ARG A 248 9.03 30.91 1.20
N GLY A 249 10.01 31.00 2.09
CA GLY A 249 10.44 32.24 2.68
C GLY A 249 9.79 32.60 4.02
N TYR A 250 8.96 31.72 4.58
CA TYR A 250 8.38 31.94 5.91
C TYR A 250 9.44 31.78 7.01
N LEU A 251 9.22 32.48 8.12
CA LEU A 251 9.92 32.30 9.39
C LEU A 251 9.04 31.49 10.31
N ILE A 252 9.57 30.43 10.91
CA ILE A 252 8.81 29.52 11.75
C ILE A 252 8.95 29.95 13.22
N GLU A 253 7.83 30.27 13.85
CA GLU A 253 7.75 30.59 15.27
C GLU A 253 7.31 29.32 16.01
N PRO A 254 8.16 28.72 16.89
CA PRO A 254 7.80 27.52 17.62
C PRO A 254 6.67 27.81 18.62
N VAL A 255 5.79 26.79 18.78
CA VAL A 255 4.69 26.81 19.76
C VAL A 255 5.00 25.80 20.86
N GLN A 256 4.72 26.17 22.09
CA GLN A 256 4.86 25.32 23.25
C GLN A 256 3.57 24.51 23.46
N VAL A 257 3.67 23.19 23.41
CA VAL A 257 2.60 22.26 23.75
C VAL A 257 2.75 21.88 25.20
N GLU A 258 1.72 22.12 26.01
CA GLU A 258 1.68 21.82 27.45
C GLU A 258 0.66 20.71 27.70
N ASP A 259 1.14 19.57 28.19
CA ASP A 259 0.33 18.40 28.57
C ASP A 259 0.61 17.97 30.01
N SER A 260 -0.04 16.89 30.48
CA SER A 260 0.15 16.36 31.82
C SER A 260 1.56 15.84 32.13
N GLN A 261 2.40 15.65 31.10
CA GLN A 261 3.78 15.17 31.22
C GLN A 261 4.83 16.30 31.20
N GLY A 262 4.41 17.51 30.87
CA GLY A 262 5.27 18.67 30.83
C GLY A 262 5.02 19.57 29.62
N HIS A 263 6.10 20.16 29.07
CA HIS A 263 6.00 21.02 27.91
C HIS A 263 7.01 20.63 26.83
N THR A 264 6.61 20.78 25.57
CA THR A 264 7.44 20.48 24.41
C THR A 264 7.31 21.61 23.39
N LEU A 265 8.42 22.09 22.83
CA LEU A 265 8.39 23.01 21.70
C LEU A 265 8.25 22.24 20.39
N THR A 266 7.40 22.72 19.49
CA THR A 266 7.22 22.18 18.14
C THR A 266 7.29 23.29 17.08
N PRO A 267 7.89 23.06 15.89
CA PRO A 267 8.52 21.83 15.43
C PRO A 267 9.87 21.57 16.11
N GLN A 268 10.39 20.35 15.97
CA GLN A 268 11.69 19.94 16.50
C GLN A 268 12.62 19.54 15.36
N PRO A 269 13.37 20.48 14.77
CA PRO A 269 14.23 20.21 13.61
C PRO A 269 15.56 19.54 14.01
N SER A 270 15.45 18.43 14.73
CA SER A 270 16.59 17.59 15.11
C SER A 270 16.48 16.22 14.44
N GLY A 271 17.47 15.85 13.65
CA GLY A 271 17.57 14.54 13.02
C GLY A 271 18.22 13.51 13.94
N GLY A 272 17.93 12.26 13.72
CA GLY A 272 18.60 11.12 14.34
C GLY A 272 20.07 11.03 13.92
N ARG A 273 20.81 10.10 14.55
CA ARG A 273 22.17 9.74 14.13
C ARG A 273 22.26 8.26 13.90
N ILE A 274 22.96 7.85 12.85
CA ILE A 274 23.20 6.46 12.51
C ILE A 274 24.68 6.22 12.27
N PHE A 275 25.18 5.09 12.76
CA PHE A 275 26.58 4.68 12.51
C PHE A 275 26.64 3.77 11.29
N VAL A 276 27.42 4.16 10.28
CA VAL A 276 27.67 3.40 9.05
C VAL A 276 29.07 2.80 9.12
N PRO A 277 29.22 1.45 9.11
CA PRO A 277 30.54 0.79 9.06
C PRO A 277 31.33 1.23 7.83
N GLY A 278 32.63 1.49 8.01
CA GLY A 278 33.46 2.08 6.95
C GLY A 278 33.65 1.21 5.70
N ASN A 279 33.51 -0.12 5.83
CA ASN A 279 33.57 -1.06 4.72
C ASN A 279 32.23 -1.32 4.04
N LEU A 280 31.11 -0.90 4.64
CA LEU A 280 29.76 -1.22 4.15
C LEU A 280 29.50 -0.65 2.74
N PRO A 281 29.84 0.62 2.41
CA PRO A 281 29.65 1.15 1.06
C PRO A 281 30.34 0.30 -0.02
N SER A 282 31.57 -0.14 0.24
CA SER A 282 32.31 -0.98 -0.71
C SER A 282 31.75 -2.40 -0.81
N GLN A 283 31.28 -2.96 0.29
CA GLN A 283 30.66 -4.29 0.31
C GLN A 283 29.35 -4.34 -0.49
N VAL A 284 28.55 -3.28 -0.41
CA VAL A 284 27.25 -3.18 -1.10
C VAL A 284 27.44 -2.85 -2.57
N SER A 285 28.28 -1.88 -2.90
CA SER A 285 28.51 -1.47 -4.29
C SER A 285 29.34 -2.47 -5.11
N GLY A 286 30.14 -3.31 -4.44
CA GLY A 286 31.12 -4.17 -5.10
C GLY A 286 32.39 -3.43 -5.59
N GLU A 287 32.47 -2.13 -5.39
CA GLU A 287 33.60 -1.26 -5.77
C GLU A 287 34.29 -0.68 -4.54
N ALA A 288 35.58 -0.31 -4.69
CA ALA A 288 36.29 0.39 -3.63
C ALA A 288 35.75 1.83 -3.47
N VAL A 289 35.12 2.13 -2.34
CA VAL A 289 34.60 3.46 -2.01
C VAL A 289 35.56 4.17 -1.06
N ALA A 290 36.14 5.29 -1.52
CA ALA A 290 36.98 6.12 -0.67
C ALA A 290 36.14 6.83 0.40
N PRO A 291 36.63 6.90 1.68
CA PRO A 291 35.90 7.57 2.75
C PRO A 291 35.46 9.00 2.42
N GLN A 292 36.34 9.77 1.79
CA GLN A 292 36.06 11.15 1.41
C GLN A 292 34.99 11.27 0.30
N ASP A 293 34.91 10.28 -0.58
CA ASP A 293 33.89 10.22 -1.63
C ASP A 293 32.52 9.96 -1.03
N PHE A 294 32.42 8.98 -0.12
CA PHE A 294 31.18 8.69 0.62
C PHE A 294 30.67 9.93 1.38
N ILE A 295 31.56 10.59 2.13
CA ILE A 295 31.21 11.81 2.88
C ILE A 295 30.73 12.92 1.94
N ARG A 296 31.51 13.22 0.89
CA ARG A 296 31.19 14.31 -0.04
C ARG A 296 29.85 14.07 -0.76
N THR A 297 29.63 12.85 -1.21
CA THR A 297 28.42 12.48 -1.94
C THR A 297 27.18 12.59 -1.06
N LEU A 298 27.20 12.06 0.16
CA LEU A 298 26.05 12.18 1.07
C LEU A 298 25.81 13.63 1.51
N LEU A 299 26.85 14.42 1.74
CA LEU A 299 26.68 15.86 2.02
C LEU A 299 26.04 16.58 0.82
N SER A 300 26.42 16.23 -0.43
CA SER A 300 25.80 16.79 -1.63
C SER A 300 24.36 16.33 -1.83
N TYR A 301 24.01 15.16 -1.31
CA TYR A 301 22.63 14.62 -1.36
C TYR A 301 21.71 15.22 -0.30
N GLY A 302 22.25 15.93 0.70
CA GLY A 302 21.44 16.67 1.69
C GLY A 302 21.59 16.22 3.13
N TYR A 303 22.53 15.35 3.45
CA TYR A 303 22.82 15.02 4.84
C TYR A 303 23.50 16.22 5.54
N PRO A 304 23.04 16.62 6.75
CA PRO A 304 23.53 17.86 7.38
C PRO A 304 24.96 17.75 7.92
N SER A 305 25.38 16.57 8.37
CA SER A 305 26.76 16.36 8.83
C SER A 305 27.13 14.88 8.86
N ILE A 306 28.40 14.60 8.60
CA ILE A 306 29.01 13.27 8.68
C ILE A 306 30.34 13.40 9.39
N GLN A 307 30.51 12.64 10.48
CA GLN A 307 31.75 12.60 11.24
C GLN A 307 32.46 11.28 10.99
N GLN A 308 33.63 11.34 10.38
CA GLN A 308 34.47 10.18 10.22
C GLN A 308 35.00 9.71 11.60
N GLN A 309 34.90 8.43 11.87
CA GLN A 309 35.39 7.75 13.08
C GLN A 309 36.35 6.63 12.68
N GLU A 310 37.06 6.05 13.64
CA GLU A 310 38.03 4.97 13.40
C GLU A 310 37.43 3.78 12.61
N LYS A 311 36.18 3.39 12.90
CA LYS A 311 35.54 2.20 12.32
C LYS A 311 34.44 2.53 11.28
N GLY A 312 34.22 3.81 10.94
CA GLY A 312 33.19 4.19 10.01
C GLY A 312 32.76 5.65 10.10
N PHE A 313 31.49 5.90 9.92
CA PHE A 313 30.91 7.24 9.83
C PHE A 313 29.73 7.40 10.76
N LEU A 314 29.71 8.44 11.57
CA LEU A 314 28.51 8.86 12.30
C LEU A 314 27.77 9.89 11.44
N VAL A 315 26.65 9.46 10.87
CA VAL A 315 25.82 10.24 9.92
C VAL A 315 24.65 10.85 10.66
N THR A 316 24.45 12.17 10.50
CA THR A 316 23.26 12.86 11.01
C THR A 316 22.18 12.84 9.93
N VAL A 317 21.00 12.31 10.26
CA VAL A 317 19.86 12.19 9.34
C VAL A 317 19.15 13.56 9.22
N PRO A 318 18.70 13.98 8.02
CA PRO A 318 17.89 15.19 7.87
C PRO A 318 16.60 15.12 8.73
N PHE A 319 16.26 16.20 9.42
CA PHE A 319 15.17 16.22 10.42
C PHE A 319 13.76 16.00 9.85
N MET A 320 13.58 16.07 8.53
CA MET A 320 12.34 15.79 7.81
C MET A 320 12.24 14.34 7.29
N ARG A 321 13.22 13.48 7.59
CA ARG A 321 13.26 12.08 7.15
C ARG A 321 13.12 11.13 8.32
N ASP A 322 12.38 10.03 8.11
CA ASP A 322 12.23 8.90 9.05
C ASP A 322 12.46 7.53 8.39
N ASP A 323 12.84 7.53 7.11
CA ASP A 323 13.11 6.35 6.30
C ASP A 323 14.51 5.75 6.54
N ILE A 324 15.43 6.48 7.17
CA ILE A 324 16.78 6.01 7.46
C ILE A 324 16.78 5.21 8.78
N LEU A 325 16.55 3.91 8.66
CA LEU A 325 16.39 2.97 9.79
C LEU A 325 17.63 2.10 10.00
N HIS A 326 18.41 1.87 8.94
CA HIS A 326 19.57 0.99 8.95
C HIS A 326 20.76 1.64 8.21
N PRO A 327 22.03 1.30 8.54
CA PRO A 327 23.20 1.83 7.82
C PRO A 327 23.17 1.64 6.30
N ILE A 328 22.47 0.60 5.82
CA ILE A 328 22.30 0.31 4.40
C ILE A 328 21.54 1.43 3.67
N ASP A 329 20.61 2.10 4.34
CA ASP A 329 19.80 3.17 3.75
C ASP A 329 20.68 4.38 3.39
N CYS A 330 21.73 4.65 4.20
CA CYS A 330 22.73 5.66 3.85
C CYS A 330 23.59 5.25 2.65
N VAL A 331 23.85 3.95 2.48
CA VAL A 331 24.57 3.44 1.31
C VAL A 331 23.69 3.50 0.07
N GLU A 332 22.41 3.22 0.19
CA GLU A 332 21.45 3.41 -0.90
C GLU A 332 21.41 4.87 -1.37
N ASP A 333 21.28 5.82 -0.45
CA ASP A 333 21.32 7.26 -0.78
C ASP A 333 22.65 7.68 -1.44
N TYR A 334 23.77 7.10 -0.99
CA TYR A 334 25.06 7.30 -1.66
C TYR A 334 25.04 6.82 -3.11
N LEU A 335 24.48 5.64 -3.37
CA LEU A 335 24.38 5.07 -4.71
C LEU A 335 23.42 5.86 -5.61
N ILE A 336 22.29 6.33 -5.08
CA ILE A 336 21.36 7.21 -5.79
C ILE A 336 22.06 8.51 -6.18
N ALA A 337 22.75 9.14 -5.23
CA ALA A 337 23.45 10.40 -5.47
C ALA A 337 24.61 10.26 -6.47
N LYS A 338 25.28 9.11 -6.47
CA LYS A 338 26.35 8.77 -7.41
C LYS A 338 25.81 8.44 -8.81
N GLY A 339 24.57 7.91 -8.86
CA GLY A 339 23.93 7.37 -10.06
C GLY A 339 24.29 5.90 -10.27
N PHE A 340 23.28 5.03 -10.38
CA PHE A 340 23.49 3.59 -10.58
C PHE A 340 24.20 3.27 -11.88
N ASP A 341 24.04 4.09 -12.92
CA ASP A 341 24.72 3.94 -14.22
C ASP A 341 26.25 4.12 -14.12
N SER A 342 26.75 4.70 -13.02
CA SER A 342 28.17 4.82 -12.77
C SER A 342 28.82 3.51 -12.30
N LEU A 343 28.04 2.50 -11.92
CA LEU A 343 28.56 1.22 -11.47
C LEU A 343 28.89 0.33 -12.67
N THR A 344 30.05 -0.31 -12.63
CA THR A 344 30.47 -1.24 -13.67
C THR A 344 29.93 -2.64 -13.41
N PRO A 345 29.03 -3.19 -14.25
CA PRO A 345 28.54 -4.54 -14.07
C PRO A 345 29.67 -5.58 -14.18
N VAL A 346 29.79 -6.45 -13.19
CA VAL A 346 30.77 -7.54 -13.20
C VAL A 346 30.06 -8.87 -13.23
N MET A 347 30.37 -9.70 -14.23
CA MET A 347 29.84 -11.07 -14.31
C MET A 347 30.42 -11.92 -13.17
N PRO A 348 29.59 -12.69 -12.46
CA PRO A 348 30.08 -13.65 -11.46
C PRO A 348 31.07 -14.64 -12.09
N THR A 349 32.16 -14.92 -11.41
CA THR A 349 33.14 -15.92 -11.82
C THR A 349 32.75 -17.36 -11.52
N PHE A 350 31.67 -17.54 -10.78
CA PHE A 350 31.07 -18.83 -10.44
C PHE A 350 29.56 -18.75 -10.65
N PHE A 351 28.94 -19.89 -10.84
CA PHE A 351 27.48 -19.99 -10.94
C PHE A 351 26.94 -20.85 -9.79
N THR A 352 25.74 -20.53 -9.36
CA THR A 352 25.03 -21.34 -8.39
C THR A 352 24.10 -22.30 -9.14
N PRO A 353 24.33 -23.65 -9.07
CA PRO A 353 23.44 -24.60 -9.72
C PRO A 353 22.09 -24.60 -9.02
N GLY A 354 21.05 -24.20 -9.73
CA GLY A 354 19.67 -24.32 -9.30
C GLY A 354 19.14 -25.74 -9.54
N ARG A 355 18.14 -26.14 -8.74
CA ARG A 355 17.33 -27.32 -8.99
C ARG A 355 15.88 -26.92 -9.01
N LYS A 356 15.11 -27.52 -9.93
CA LYS A 356 13.66 -27.39 -9.93
C LYS A 356 13.07 -28.10 -8.73
N ALA A 357 12.04 -27.50 -8.12
CA ALA A 357 11.30 -28.17 -7.05
C ALA A 357 10.61 -29.44 -7.58
N LYS A 358 10.41 -30.44 -6.75
CA LYS A 358 9.75 -31.70 -7.14
C LYS A 358 8.33 -31.46 -7.66
N GLU A 359 7.65 -30.51 -7.09
CA GLU A 359 6.35 -30.04 -7.51
C GLU A 359 6.39 -29.58 -8.99
N GLY A 360 7.31 -28.70 -9.33
CA GLY A 360 7.48 -28.21 -10.70
C GLY A 360 7.95 -29.28 -11.70
N GLU A 361 8.74 -30.28 -11.24
CA GLU A 361 9.09 -31.43 -12.09
C GLU A 361 7.84 -32.29 -12.40
N LEU A 362 6.96 -32.49 -11.41
CA LEU A 362 5.71 -33.23 -11.58
C LEU A 362 4.75 -32.49 -12.52
N GLU A 363 4.60 -31.19 -12.33
CA GLU A 363 3.78 -30.35 -13.20
C GLU A 363 4.24 -30.42 -14.67
N ASP A 364 5.55 -30.29 -14.93
CA ASP A 364 6.09 -30.38 -16.29
C ASP A 364 5.85 -31.76 -16.94
N ARG A 365 5.93 -32.82 -16.15
CA ARG A 365 5.62 -34.16 -16.63
C ARG A 365 4.16 -34.28 -17.05
N VAL A 366 3.24 -33.74 -16.24
CA VAL A 366 1.82 -33.71 -16.56
C VAL A 366 1.56 -32.87 -17.80
N ARG A 367 2.12 -31.65 -17.89
CA ARG A 367 2.01 -30.76 -19.07
C ARG A 367 2.49 -31.43 -20.34
N SER A 368 3.67 -32.05 -20.27
CA SER A 368 4.25 -32.75 -21.42
C SER A 368 3.39 -33.92 -21.89
N LEU A 369 2.84 -34.71 -20.97
CA LEU A 369 1.95 -35.80 -21.29
C LEU A 369 0.65 -35.30 -21.93
N MET A 370 -0.03 -34.34 -21.30
CA MET A 370 -1.33 -33.84 -21.76
C MET A 370 -1.22 -33.19 -23.16
N THR A 371 -0.17 -32.41 -23.38
CA THR A 371 0.11 -31.81 -24.68
C THR A 371 0.39 -32.90 -25.72
N GLY A 372 1.15 -33.94 -25.34
CA GLY A 372 1.48 -35.09 -26.19
C GLY A 372 0.26 -35.92 -26.63
N ILE A 373 -0.80 -35.98 -25.82
CA ILE A 373 -2.07 -36.65 -26.17
C ILE A 373 -3.12 -35.70 -26.78
N GLY A 374 -2.73 -34.48 -27.12
CA GLY A 374 -3.53 -33.54 -27.91
C GLY A 374 -4.44 -32.60 -27.09
N PHE A 375 -4.12 -32.36 -25.83
CA PHE A 375 -4.79 -31.33 -25.03
C PHE A 375 -4.09 -29.98 -25.13
N GLN A 376 -4.87 -28.93 -25.07
CA GLN A 376 -4.39 -27.56 -24.97
C GLN A 376 -4.35 -27.10 -23.53
N GLU A 377 -3.20 -26.65 -23.05
CA GLU A 377 -3.08 -25.99 -21.75
C GLU A 377 -3.73 -24.61 -21.80
N ILE A 378 -4.46 -24.27 -20.75
CA ILE A 378 -4.95 -22.92 -20.48
C ILE A 378 -4.42 -22.44 -19.14
N LEU A 379 -4.36 -21.13 -18.98
CA LEU A 379 -4.03 -20.46 -17.72
C LEU A 379 -5.17 -19.54 -17.37
N SER A 380 -5.74 -19.73 -16.19
CA SER A 380 -6.82 -18.92 -15.68
C SER A 380 -6.40 -18.13 -14.43
N ASN A 381 -7.16 -17.09 -14.10
CA ASN A 381 -6.89 -16.29 -12.91
C ASN A 381 -7.14 -17.08 -11.62
N ILE A 382 -6.26 -16.88 -10.62
CA ILE A 382 -6.45 -17.43 -9.27
C ILE A 382 -7.63 -16.73 -8.56
N LEU A 383 -7.81 -15.43 -8.81
CA LEU A 383 -8.96 -14.67 -8.33
C LEU A 383 -10.17 -14.95 -9.22
N THR A 384 -11.30 -15.23 -8.58
CA THR A 384 -12.55 -15.60 -9.25
C THR A 384 -13.78 -15.12 -8.48
N GLU A 385 -14.96 -15.34 -9.07
CA GLU A 385 -16.24 -15.04 -8.43
C GLU A 385 -16.65 -16.17 -7.47
N THR A 386 -17.16 -15.79 -6.29
CA THR A 386 -17.57 -16.73 -5.24
C THR A 386 -18.67 -17.70 -5.73
N ASP A 387 -19.64 -17.20 -6.51
CA ASP A 387 -20.75 -18.01 -7.01
C ASP A 387 -20.30 -19.11 -7.98
N SER A 388 -19.26 -18.87 -8.77
CA SER A 388 -18.70 -19.88 -9.69
C SER A 388 -18.09 -21.07 -8.96
N LEU A 389 -17.55 -20.85 -7.75
CA LEU A 389 -16.95 -21.90 -6.92
C LEU A 389 -17.97 -22.68 -6.06
N SER A 390 -19.16 -22.15 -5.88
CA SER A 390 -20.17 -22.70 -4.97
C SER A 390 -21.48 -23.06 -5.69
N SER A 391 -22.39 -22.11 -5.81
CA SER A 391 -23.76 -22.36 -6.33
C SER A 391 -23.76 -22.82 -7.79
N ALA A 392 -22.88 -22.27 -8.62
CA ALA A 392 -22.79 -22.69 -10.03
C ALA A 392 -22.33 -24.16 -10.16
N LEU A 393 -21.44 -24.61 -9.28
CA LEU A 393 -21.01 -26.03 -9.20
C LEU A 393 -21.96 -26.93 -8.40
N GLY A 394 -23.08 -26.41 -7.87
CA GLY A 394 -23.94 -27.17 -6.98
C GLY A 394 -23.29 -27.55 -5.63
N ARG A 395 -22.33 -26.75 -5.17
CA ARG A 395 -21.56 -26.94 -3.93
C ARG A 395 -21.71 -25.73 -2.98
N PRO A 396 -22.91 -25.38 -2.51
CA PRO A 396 -23.16 -24.12 -1.79
C PRO A 396 -22.44 -24.03 -0.43
N THR A 397 -21.98 -25.12 0.14
CA THR A 397 -21.32 -25.19 1.46
C THR A 397 -19.80 -25.29 1.36
N THR A 398 -19.21 -25.14 0.18
CA THR A 398 -17.75 -25.18 0.02
C THR A 398 -17.09 -24.03 0.77
N PRO A 399 -16.13 -24.28 1.66
CA PRO A 399 -15.38 -23.21 2.31
C PRO A 399 -14.53 -22.45 1.29
N ILE A 400 -14.75 -21.15 1.17
CA ILE A 400 -14.09 -20.29 0.20
C ILE A 400 -13.25 -19.24 0.93
N VAL A 401 -12.08 -18.93 0.39
CA VAL A 401 -11.23 -17.82 0.85
C VAL A 401 -11.69 -16.56 0.12
N GLU A 402 -12.45 -15.71 0.81
CA GLU A 402 -12.97 -14.46 0.27
C GLU A 402 -12.00 -13.29 0.46
N ILE A 403 -12.01 -12.37 -0.50
CA ILE A 403 -11.25 -11.11 -0.44
C ILE A 403 -12.12 -10.05 0.24
N ALA A 404 -11.61 -9.44 1.30
CA ALA A 404 -12.37 -8.46 2.11
C ALA A 404 -12.78 -7.19 1.34
N ASN A 405 -11.96 -6.76 0.38
CA ASN A 405 -12.16 -5.52 -0.39
C ASN A 405 -11.79 -5.73 -1.87
N PRO A 406 -12.53 -6.59 -2.61
CA PRO A 406 -12.20 -6.88 -4.00
C PRO A 406 -12.46 -5.66 -4.90
N ILE A 407 -11.65 -5.52 -5.96
CA ILE A 407 -11.82 -4.46 -6.97
C ILE A 407 -13.17 -4.63 -7.71
N SER A 408 -13.60 -5.87 -7.94
CA SER A 408 -14.89 -6.21 -8.49
C SER A 408 -15.36 -7.58 -7.98
N ARG A 409 -16.64 -7.92 -8.15
CA ARG A 409 -17.21 -9.22 -7.80
C ARG A 409 -16.49 -10.40 -8.48
N GLN A 410 -16.00 -10.18 -9.70
CA GLN A 410 -15.24 -11.18 -10.48
C GLN A 410 -13.93 -11.60 -9.81
N TYR A 411 -13.44 -10.83 -8.84
CA TYR A 411 -12.20 -11.08 -8.10
C TYR A 411 -12.45 -11.19 -6.59
N GLY A 412 -13.65 -11.70 -6.23
CA GLY A 412 -14.12 -11.75 -4.84
C GLY A 412 -13.53 -12.89 -4.00
N ALA A 413 -12.90 -13.90 -4.61
CA ALA A 413 -12.41 -15.08 -3.91
C ALA A 413 -11.14 -15.67 -4.57
N LEU A 414 -10.37 -16.43 -3.79
CA LEU A 414 -9.35 -17.32 -4.33
C LEU A 414 -10.02 -18.62 -4.80
N ARG A 415 -9.62 -19.12 -5.97
CA ARG A 415 -10.15 -20.41 -6.48
C ARG A 415 -9.78 -21.57 -5.56
N SER A 416 -10.74 -22.42 -5.28
CA SER A 416 -10.56 -23.68 -4.55
C SER A 416 -10.56 -24.92 -5.47
N THR A 417 -10.85 -24.72 -6.76
CA THR A 417 -10.93 -25.75 -7.80
C THR A 417 -10.63 -25.12 -9.17
N LEU A 418 -10.17 -25.90 -10.12
CA LEU A 418 -10.00 -25.50 -11.53
C LEU A 418 -11.26 -25.80 -12.37
N LEU A 419 -12.21 -26.56 -11.83
CA LEU A 419 -13.43 -26.96 -12.56
C LEU A 419 -14.20 -25.75 -13.09
N ALA A 420 -14.40 -24.74 -12.24
CA ALA A 420 -15.15 -23.53 -12.62
C ALA A 420 -14.46 -22.75 -13.73
N GLN A 421 -13.13 -22.66 -13.68
CA GLN A 421 -12.33 -21.93 -14.69
C GLN A 421 -12.33 -22.66 -16.03
N LEU A 422 -12.15 -23.99 -16.03
CA LEU A 422 -12.22 -24.79 -17.25
C LEU A 422 -13.59 -24.72 -17.91
N MET A 423 -14.67 -24.79 -17.13
CA MET A 423 -16.04 -24.63 -17.65
C MET A 423 -16.30 -23.21 -18.18
N SER A 424 -15.79 -22.17 -17.49
CA SER A 424 -15.88 -20.81 -18.00
C SER A 424 -15.11 -20.61 -19.32
N ALA A 425 -13.94 -21.22 -19.45
CA ALA A 425 -13.19 -21.21 -20.69
C ALA A 425 -13.92 -21.95 -21.82
N GLU A 426 -14.55 -23.09 -21.54
CA GLU A 426 -15.38 -23.84 -22.50
C GLU A 426 -16.58 -23.01 -22.97
N ALA A 427 -17.28 -22.36 -22.07
CA ALA A 427 -18.42 -21.48 -22.42
C ALA A 427 -18.03 -20.38 -23.41
N LEU A 428 -16.86 -19.76 -23.23
CA LEU A 428 -16.30 -18.75 -24.12
C LEU A 428 -15.79 -19.33 -25.45
N SER A 429 -15.52 -20.63 -25.50
CA SER A 429 -14.93 -21.33 -26.64
C SER A 429 -15.97 -21.90 -27.62
N SER A 430 -17.25 -21.74 -27.35
CA SER A 430 -18.36 -22.35 -28.12
C SER A 430 -18.36 -22.03 -29.62
N ARG A 431 -17.64 -20.99 -30.07
CA ARG A 431 -17.48 -20.61 -31.49
C ARG A 431 -16.41 -21.37 -32.25
N PHE A 432 -15.57 -22.14 -31.54
CA PHE A 432 -14.51 -22.93 -32.14
C PHE A 432 -15.00 -24.35 -32.50
N PRO A 433 -14.36 -25.04 -33.47
CA PRO A 433 -14.71 -26.40 -33.84
C PRO A 433 -14.45 -27.40 -32.70
N TYR A 434 -15.39 -28.31 -32.44
CA TYR A 434 -15.23 -29.43 -31.52
C TYR A 434 -14.43 -30.59 -32.19
N PRO A 435 -13.77 -31.47 -31.40
CA PRO A 435 -13.80 -31.56 -29.94
C PRO A 435 -12.89 -30.52 -29.24
N HIS A 436 -13.33 -30.01 -28.08
CA HIS A 436 -12.44 -29.26 -27.22
C HIS A 436 -11.81 -30.19 -26.18
N ARG A 437 -10.50 -30.09 -26.04
CA ARG A 437 -9.69 -30.80 -25.06
C ARG A 437 -8.74 -29.82 -24.41
N ILE A 438 -9.09 -29.38 -23.23
CA ILE A 438 -8.33 -28.38 -22.47
C ILE A 438 -7.93 -28.92 -21.10
N PHE A 439 -6.83 -28.38 -20.55
CA PHE A 439 -6.39 -28.69 -19.22
C PHE A 439 -5.70 -27.49 -18.57
N GLU A 440 -5.62 -27.53 -17.25
CA GLU A 440 -4.85 -26.56 -16.46
C GLU A 440 -4.15 -27.30 -15.32
N VAL A 441 -2.89 -26.91 -15.05
CA VAL A 441 -2.16 -27.24 -13.85
C VAL A 441 -1.91 -25.93 -13.11
N GLY A 442 -2.44 -25.78 -11.91
CA GLY A 442 -2.36 -24.52 -11.19
C GLY A 442 -2.66 -24.61 -9.71
N GLU A 443 -2.31 -23.54 -9.03
CA GLU A 443 -2.52 -23.39 -7.60
C GLU A 443 -3.97 -23.06 -7.28
N ALA A 444 -4.44 -23.55 -6.12
CA ALA A 444 -5.73 -23.24 -5.52
C ALA A 444 -5.58 -23.05 -4.01
N ALA A 445 -6.56 -22.41 -3.38
CA ALA A 445 -6.56 -22.16 -1.94
C ALA A 445 -7.81 -22.75 -1.27
N GLU A 446 -7.61 -23.49 -0.19
CA GLU A 446 -8.68 -24.08 0.62
C GLU A 446 -8.66 -23.50 2.03
N LYS A 447 -9.84 -23.36 2.62
CA LYS A 447 -10.00 -22.92 3.99
C LYS A 447 -10.35 -24.11 4.87
N GLU A 448 -9.48 -24.44 5.82
CA GLU A 448 -9.65 -25.60 6.71
C GLU A 448 -9.68 -25.18 8.19
N GLY A 449 -10.44 -25.91 8.99
CA GLY A 449 -10.40 -25.82 10.45
C GLY A 449 -11.07 -24.60 11.11
N SER A 450 -10.95 -24.55 12.46
CA SER A 450 -11.37 -23.41 13.27
C SER A 450 -10.38 -23.26 14.45
N PRO A 451 -9.54 -22.21 14.52
CA PRO A 451 -9.50 -21.06 13.58
C PRO A 451 -9.11 -21.50 12.15
N ALA A 452 -9.59 -20.74 11.17
CA ALA A 452 -9.39 -21.08 9.76
C ALA A 452 -7.92 -20.98 9.35
N ILE A 453 -7.39 -22.06 8.76
CA ILE A 453 -6.08 -22.09 8.12
C ILE A 453 -6.30 -22.10 6.62
N ILE A 454 -5.55 -21.29 5.88
CA ILE A 454 -5.54 -21.29 4.42
C ILE A 454 -4.45 -22.26 3.98
N ARG A 455 -4.85 -23.27 3.18
CA ARG A 455 -3.95 -24.24 2.60
C ARG A 455 -3.85 -24.02 1.10
N GLU A 456 -2.64 -23.89 0.60
CA GLU A 456 -2.34 -23.89 -0.83
C GLU A 456 -2.21 -25.33 -1.33
N THR A 457 -2.77 -25.62 -2.51
CA THR A 457 -2.73 -26.92 -3.15
C THR A 457 -2.45 -26.76 -4.65
N ILE A 458 -1.80 -27.74 -5.25
CA ILE A 458 -1.57 -27.81 -6.69
C ILE A 458 -2.59 -28.76 -7.29
N LEU A 459 -3.44 -28.22 -8.15
CA LEU A 459 -4.47 -28.98 -8.85
C LEU A 459 -4.06 -29.22 -10.30
N PHE A 460 -4.50 -30.35 -10.84
CA PHE A 460 -4.53 -30.64 -12.25
C PHE A 460 -5.94 -31.03 -12.64
N SER A 461 -6.51 -30.29 -13.57
CA SER A 461 -7.85 -30.55 -14.09
C SER A 461 -7.85 -30.58 -15.62
N SER A 462 -8.71 -31.40 -16.19
CA SER A 462 -8.85 -31.55 -17.63
C SER A 462 -10.31 -31.70 -18.03
N LEU A 463 -10.69 -31.00 -19.10
CA LEU A 463 -12.04 -30.96 -19.64
C LEU A 463 -12.05 -31.45 -21.10
N VAL A 464 -13.05 -32.28 -21.40
CA VAL A 464 -13.35 -32.74 -22.77
C VAL A 464 -14.80 -32.38 -23.09
N ALA A 465 -15.03 -31.71 -24.23
CA ALA A 465 -16.35 -31.31 -24.71
C ALA A 465 -16.53 -31.70 -26.18
N HIS A 466 -17.54 -32.56 -26.45
CA HIS A 466 -18.02 -32.95 -27.77
C HIS A 466 -19.32 -33.72 -27.66
N PRO A 467 -20.04 -34.01 -28.78
CA PRO A 467 -21.40 -34.61 -28.73
C PRO A 467 -21.50 -35.97 -27.98
N THR A 468 -20.41 -36.71 -27.89
CA THR A 468 -20.37 -38.05 -27.25
C THR A 468 -19.40 -38.10 -26.07
N ALA A 469 -19.04 -36.94 -25.49
CA ALA A 469 -18.18 -36.87 -24.31
C ALA A 469 -18.78 -37.72 -23.15
N SER A 470 -17.95 -38.51 -22.49
CA SER A 470 -18.42 -39.47 -21.50
C SER A 470 -17.47 -39.65 -20.32
N VAL A 471 -17.99 -40.17 -19.20
CA VAL A 471 -17.18 -40.50 -18.03
C VAL A 471 -16.10 -41.52 -18.37
N SER A 472 -16.36 -42.46 -19.30
CA SER A 472 -15.39 -43.47 -19.72
C SER A 472 -14.18 -42.85 -20.42
N GLU A 473 -14.35 -41.79 -21.18
CA GLU A 473 -13.24 -41.09 -21.84
C GLU A 473 -12.31 -40.44 -20.82
N VAL A 474 -12.84 -39.65 -19.90
CA VAL A 474 -11.99 -38.99 -18.86
C VAL A 474 -11.42 -40.01 -17.87
N ALA A 475 -12.13 -41.11 -17.61
CA ALA A 475 -11.58 -42.22 -16.82
C ALA A 475 -10.39 -42.89 -17.51
N GLY A 476 -10.45 -43.09 -18.84
CA GLY A 476 -9.31 -43.59 -19.61
C GLY A 476 -8.11 -42.66 -19.55
N ILE A 477 -8.35 -41.37 -19.71
CA ILE A 477 -7.29 -40.33 -19.67
C ILE A 477 -6.60 -40.33 -18.30
N ILE A 478 -7.36 -40.27 -17.19
CA ILE A 478 -6.75 -40.23 -15.85
C ILE A 478 -6.02 -41.53 -15.47
N VAL A 479 -6.51 -42.67 -15.91
CA VAL A 479 -5.81 -43.96 -15.72
C VAL A 479 -4.43 -43.90 -16.40
N GLU A 480 -4.33 -43.41 -17.63
CA GLU A 480 -3.06 -43.26 -18.34
C GLU A 480 -2.15 -42.21 -17.72
N VAL A 481 -2.71 -41.09 -17.27
CA VAL A 481 -1.93 -40.07 -16.54
C VAL A 481 -1.31 -40.65 -15.28
N LEU A 482 -2.09 -41.33 -14.44
CA LEU A 482 -1.59 -41.92 -13.21
C LEU A 482 -0.55 -43.02 -13.50
N ARG A 483 -0.79 -43.85 -14.52
CA ARG A 483 0.18 -44.86 -14.97
C ARG A 483 1.51 -44.24 -15.41
N TYR A 484 1.47 -43.14 -16.17
CA TYR A 484 2.67 -42.38 -16.57
C TYR A 484 3.42 -41.80 -15.36
N LEU A 485 2.70 -41.45 -14.31
CA LEU A 485 3.29 -40.95 -13.06
C LEU A 485 3.76 -42.09 -12.13
N GLY A 486 3.60 -43.37 -12.55
CA GLY A 486 4.01 -44.55 -11.78
C GLY A 486 2.98 -44.99 -10.74
N LEU A 487 1.70 -44.61 -10.91
CA LEU A 487 0.61 -44.93 -10.02
C LEU A 487 -0.45 -45.79 -10.71
N THR A 488 -1.06 -46.73 -9.96
CA THR A 488 -2.18 -47.55 -10.43
C THR A 488 -3.49 -46.92 -9.99
N ALA A 489 -4.31 -46.48 -10.94
CA ALA A 489 -5.59 -45.85 -10.66
C ALA A 489 -6.60 -46.84 -10.06
N LYS A 490 -7.36 -46.38 -9.07
CA LYS A 490 -8.55 -47.05 -8.51
C LYS A 490 -9.70 -46.06 -8.50
N LEU A 491 -10.71 -46.27 -9.35
CA LEU A 491 -11.91 -45.45 -9.44
C LEU A 491 -13.01 -46.07 -8.56
N VAL A 492 -13.62 -45.24 -7.71
CA VAL A 492 -14.70 -45.66 -6.80
C VAL A 492 -15.94 -44.82 -7.14
N ALA A 493 -16.98 -45.47 -7.65
CA ALA A 493 -18.24 -44.83 -8.01
C ALA A 493 -18.81 -44.07 -6.80
N ARG A 494 -19.11 -42.77 -7.01
CA ARG A 494 -19.68 -41.90 -5.99
C ARG A 494 -20.44 -40.77 -6.65
N ASP A 495 -21.63 -40.47 -6.15
CA ASP A 495 -22.39 -39.31 -6.61
C ASP A 495 -21.81 -38.02 -5.99
N ILE A 496 -21.25 -37.16 -6.83
CA ILE A 496 -20.56 -35.93 -6.43
C ILE A 496 -21.09 -34.77 -7.33
N PRO A 497 -21.56 -33.64 -6.79
CA PRO A 497 -21.75 -32.45 -7.62
C PRO A 497 -20.39 -31.98 -8.19
N PRO A 498 -20.31 -31.48 -9.40
CA PRO A 498 -21.38 -31.09 -10.33
C PRO A 498 -21.76 -32.18 -11.37
N TYR A 499 -21.61 -33.43 -11.08
CA TYR A 499 -21.74 -34.53 -12.05
C TYR A 499 -23.12 -35.17 -12.07
N ILE A 500 -23.46 -35.79 -13.18
CA ILE A 500 -24.65 -36.63 -13.34
C ILE A 500 -24.60 -37.83 -12.37
N LYS A 501 -25.68 -38.08 -11.65
CA LYS A 501 -25.79 -39.25 -10.74
C LYS A 501 -25.49 -40.54 -11.47
N GLY A 502 -24.65 -41.38 -10.85
CA GLY A 502 -24.21 -42.66 -11.42
C GLY A 502 -23.15 -42.55 -12.52
N ARG A 503 -22.69 -41.29 -12.85
CA ARG A 503 -21.66 -41.04 -13.86
C ARG A 503 -20.49 -40.25 -13.30
N SER A 504 -20.12 -40.53 -12.06
CA SER A 504 -18.97 -39.90 -11.39
C SER A 504 -18.26 -40.90 -10.47
N ALA A 505 -17.00 -40.61 -10.17
CA ALA A 505 -16.18 -41.42 -9.29
C ALA A 505 -15.15 -40.54 -8.55
N GLU A 506 -14.76 -41.01 -7.37
CA GLU A 506 -13.53 -40.61 -6.70
C GLU A 506 -12.33 -41.33 -7.26
N ILE A 507 -11.21 -40.62 -7.36
CA ILE A 507 -9.93 -41.13 -7.87
C ILE A 507 -9.02 -41.46 -6.71
N PHE A 508 -8.52 -42.68 -6.65
CA PHE A 508 -7.52 -43.15 -5.72
C PHE A 508 -6.35 -43.80 -6.48
N SER A 509 -5.28 -44.13 -5.77
CA SER A 509 -4.19 -44.94 -6.24
C SER A 509 -3.97 -46.15 -5.29
N LEU A 510 -3.56 -47.28 -5.85
CA LEU A 510 -3.22 -48.47 -5.04
C LEU A 510 -1.97 -48.24 -4.20
N GLU A 511 -1.04 -47.41 -4.67
CA GLU A 511 0.21 -47.04 -4.01
C GLU A 511 0.00 -46.04 -2.85
N LEU A 512 -1.15 -45.33 -2.84
CA LEU A 512 -1.51 -44.32 -1.84
C LEU A 512 -2.85 -44.68 -1.18
N PRO A 513 -2.92 -45.80 -0.41
CA PRO A 513 -4.17 -46.32 0.09
C PRO A 513 -4.87 -45.37 1.04
N GLY A 514 -6.17 -45.15 0.81
CA GLY A 514 -7.03 -44.30 1.65
C GLY A 514 -6.90 -42.81 1.43
N ILE A 515 -6.05 -42.35 0.49
CA ILE A 515 -5.90 -40.96 0.12
C ILE A 515 -6.68 -40.70 -1.17
N PRO A 516 -7.80 -39.94 -1.14
CA PRO A 516 -8.49 -39.53 -2.35
C PRO A 516 -7.60 -38.54 -3.12
N LEU A 517 -7.27 -38.87 -4.36
CA LEU A 517 -6.47 -37.97 -5.21
C LEU A 517 -7.33 -36.90 -5.88
N GLY A 518 -8.60 -37.21 -6.17
CA GLY A 518 -9.49 -36.31 -6.86
C GLY A 518 -10.81 -36.92 -7.27
N GLU A 519 -11.43 -36.37 -8.30
CA GLU A 519 -12.75 -36.73 -8.79
C GLU A 519 -12.83 -36.63 -10.31
N LEU A 520 -13.81 -37.33 -10.90
CA LEU A 520 -14.13 -37.27 -12.32
C LEU A 520 -15.63 -37.50 -12.56
N GLY A 521 -16.13 -37.02 -13.70
CA GLY A 521 -17.50 -37.33 -14.10
C GLY A 521 -17.96 -36.59 -15.36
N GLU A 522 -19.17 -36.97 -15.81
CA GLU A 522 -19.95 -36.19 -16.79
C GLU A 522 -20.65 -35.05 -16.07
N VAL A 523 -20.48 -33.83 -16.55
CA VAL A 523 -21.08 -32.65 -15.93
C VAL A 523 -22.60 -32.67 -16.13
N ASP A 524 -23.32 -32.39 -15.04
CA ASP A 524 -24.78 -32.34 -15.04
C ASP A 524 -25.32 -31.22 -15.95
N PRO A 525 -26.37 -31.45 -16.75
CA PRO A 525 -26.96 -30.48 -17.66
C PRO A 525 -27.37 -29.15 -17.01
N GLU A 526 -27.87 -29.16 -15.75
CA GLU A 526 -28.18 -27.91 -15.03
C GLU A 526 -26.90 -27.11 -14.72
N THR A 527 -25.82 -27.78 -14.40
CA THR A 527 -24.52 -27.12 -14.19
C THR A 527 -23.97 -26.56 -15.51
N LEU A 528 -24.05 -27.32 -16.60
CA LEU A 528 -23.68 -26.82 -17.92
C LEU A 528 -24.46 -25.56 -18.30
N ASP A 529 -25.78 -25.57 -18.05
CA ASP A 529 -26.65 -24.41 -18.34
C ASP A 529 -26.26 -23.18 -17.50
N ARG A 530 -25.94 -23.36 -16.21
CA ARG A 530 -25.47 -22.28 -15.33
C ARG A 530 -24.18 -21.62 -15.86
N PHE A 531 -23.28 -22.38 -16.48
CA PHE A 531 -22.08 -21.85 -17.12
C PHE A 531 -22.30 -21.42 -18.57
N GLY A 532 -23.48 -21.67 -19.17
CA GLY A 532 -23.79 -21.33 -20.55
C GLY A 532 -23.18 -22.30 -21.58
N ILE A 533 -22.83 -23.52 -21.16
CA ILE A 533 -22.26 -24.58 -22.00
C ILE A 533 -23.40 -25.43 -22.60
N ARG A 534 -23.40 -25.62 -23.93
CA ARG A 534 -24.41 -26.40 -24.65
C ARG A 534 -23.95 -27.77 -25.09
N MET A 535 -22.65 -28.05 -24.95
CA MET A 535 -22.03 -29.29 -25.39
C MET A 535 -21.89 -30.26 -24.21
N PRO A 536 -22.19 -31.57 -24.38
CA PRO A 536 -21.83 -32.57 -23.38
C PRO A 536 -20.36 -32.46 -23.00
N THR A 537 -20.12 -32.43 -21.69
CA THR A 537 -18.79 -32.15 -21.13
C THR A 537 -18.46 -33.14 -20.03
N SER A 538 -17.26 -33.69 -20.08
CA SER A 538 -16.70 -34.55 -19.03
C SER A 538 -15.39 -33.96 -18.52
N ILE A 539 -15.16 -34.06 -17.22
CA ILE A 539 -14.05 -33.37 -16.56
C ILE A 539 -13.50 -34.24 -15.41
N PHE A 540 -12.22 -34.08 -15.12
CA PHE A 540 -11.63 -34.59 -13.89
C PHE A 540 -10.75 -33.51 -13.26
N GLU A 541 -10.55 -33.67 -11.95
CA GLU A 541 -9.60 -32.87 -11.18
C GLU A 541 -8.87 -33.73 -10.17
N ILE A 542 -7.53 -33.61 -10.08
CA ILE A 542 -6.72 -34.27 -9.07
C ILE A 542 -5.78 -33.27 -8.36
N ARG A 543 -5.41 -33.65 -7.15
CA ARG A 543 -4.47 -32.93 -6.29
C ARG A 543 -3.07 -33.48 -6.48
N LEU A 544 -2.20 -32.76 -7.19
CA LEU A 544 -0.83 -33.19 -7.44
C LEU A 544 0.03 -33.17 -6.17
N ASP A 545 -0.24 -32.25 -5.25
CA ASP A 545 0.44 -32.18 -3.95
C ASP A 545 0.29 -33.47 -3.14
N ARG A 546 -0.84 -34.17 -3.25
CA ARG A 546 -1.07 -35.45 -2.56
C ARG A 546 -0.22 -36.61 -3.11
N ILE A 547 0.22 -36.52 -4.35
CA ILE A 547 1.13 -37.50 -4.96
C ILE A 547 2.54 -37.34 -4.36
N LEU A 548 2.97 -36.11 -4.13
CA LEU A 548 4.32 -35.82 -3.64
C LEU A 548 4.45 -35.90 -2.11
N ARG A 549 3.38 -35.52 -1.42
CA ARG A 549 3.32 -35.47 0.04
C ARG A 549 2.08 -36.20 0.53
N PRO A 550 2.08 -37.56 0.52
CA PRO A 550 0.95 -38.31 1.04
C PRO A 550 0.80 -38.01 2.54
N GLU A 551 -0.22 -37.23 2.88
CA GLU A 551 -0.52 -36.94 4.30
C GLU A 551 -0.91 -38.25 4.99
N LYS A 552 -0.16 -38.60 6.03
CA LYS A 552 -0.64 -39.59 7.00
C LYS A 552 -1.86 -38.97 7.69
N LYS A 553 -3.04 -39.63 7.59
CA LYS A 553 -4.17 -39.28 8.43
C LYS A 553 -3.68 -39.16 9.88
N PRO A 554 -4.04 -38.11 10.62
CA PRO A 554 -3.86 -38.12 12.05
C PRO A 554 -4.56 -39.35 12.60
N SER A 555 -3.78 -40.20 13.29
CA SER A 555 -4.21 -41.43 13.95
C SER A 555 -5.22 -41.14 15.05
#